data_7b0fd5317c43563bb916586987d6dcfe
#
_entry.id   7b0fd5317c43563bb916586987d6dcfe
#
_cell.length_a   1.000
_cell.length_b   1.000
_cell.length_c   1.000
_cell.angle_alpha   90.00
_cell.angle_beta   90.00
_cell.angle_gamma   90.00
#
_symmetry.space_group_name_H-M   'P 1'
#
loop_
_entity.id
_entity.type
_entity.pdbx_description
1 polymer ?
#
loop_
_entity_poly.entity_id
_entity_poly.type
_entity_poly.pdbx_seq_one_letter_code
_entity_poly.pdbx_strand_id
1 'polypeptide(L)'
;DLVAGSRFLDRSEIRGLSDRRTDGSTLANRLARWSLPRSYRHLSDCMSGFIVLRLDRCLPLVRQVDVNGFKFFYELLAISRGRLQVGEIPLRFQPRLHGSSKLDLAVLWDFVVSLIHTATLRLLPRRAISFGLVGASGVVVQLLSTALLMGLFNLAFQQALPVAVITAASSNYLVNNALTFR
;
A
#
# COMPACT_ATOMS: atom_id res chain seq x y z
N ASP A 1 -21.24 10.37 9.95
CA ASP A 1 -21.43 8.99 9.56
C ASP A 1 -20.35 8.08 10.19
N LEU A 2 -19.12 8.60 10.33
CA LEU A 2 -17.96 7.88 10.86
C LEU A 2 -17.04 8.81 11.65
N VAL A 3 -16.45 8.31 12.76
CA VAL A 3 -15.42 9.01 13.53
C VAL A 3 -14.18 8.12 13.62
N ALA A 4 -13.02 8.68 13.30
CA ALA A 4 -11.74 8.00 13.38
C ALA A 4 -10.87 8.60 14.49
N GLY A 5 -10.17 7.73 15.24
CA GLY A 5 -9.14 8.17 16.17
C GLY A 5 -7.85 8.45 15.41
N SER A 6 -7.37 9.69 15.42
CA SER A 6 -6.16 10.09 14.72
C SER A 6 -4.96 10.15 15.65
N ARG A 7 -3.82 9.69 15.14
CA ARG A 7 -2.50 9.78 15.80
C ARG A 7 -1.79 11.12 15.51
N PHE A 8 -2.29 11.88 14.54
CA PHE A 8 -1.62 13.07 14.00
C PHE A 8 -2.37 14.38 14.28
N LEU A 9 -3.44 14.34 15.06
CA LEU A 9 -4.12 15.55 15.54
C LEU A 9 -3.35 16.18 16.71
N ASP A 10 -3.48 17.49 16.87
CA ASP A 10 -3.06 18.20 18.05
C ASP A 10 -3.69 17.55 19.30
N ARG A 11 -2.91 17.33 20.35
CA ARG A 11 -3.26 16.56 21.57
C ARG A 11 -3.24 15.04 21.42
N SER A 12 -2.83 14.48 20.28
CA SER A 12 -2.52 13.06 20.19
C SER A 12 -1.18 12.77 20.85
N GLU A 13 -1.10 11.74 21.67
CA GLU A 13 0.15 11.29 22.28
C GLU A 13 0.60 10.00 21.57
N ILE A 14 1.74 10.03 20.91
CA ILE A 14 2.38 8.85 20.33
C ILE A 14 3.51 8.43 21.25
N ARG A 15 3.30 7.40 22.07
CA ARG A 15 4.34 6.83 22.92
C ARG A 15 4.84 5.51 22.31
N GLY A 16 6.15 5.31 22.26
CA GLY A 16 6.76 4.01 21.90
C GLY A 16 6.85 3.69 20.41
N LEU A 17 6.67 4.64 19.51
CA LEU A 17 7.07 4.49 18.12
C LEU A 17 8.50 5.02 17.92
N SER A 18 9.33 4.26 17.18
CA SER A 18 10.62 4.77 16.71
C SER A 18 10.41 5.81 15.61
N ASP A 19 11.35 6.76 15.46
CA ASP A 19 11.29 7.84 14.48
C ASP A 19 11.06 7.30 13.05
N ARG A 20 11.76 6.24 12.65
CA ARG A 20 11.58 5.57 11.34
C ARG A 20 10.15 5.07 11.10
N ARG A 21 9.46 4.61 12.14
CA ARG A 21 8.06 4.15 12.03
C ARG A 21 7.10 5.30 11.94
N THR A 22 7.39 6.37 12.62
CA THR A 22 6.61 7.63 12.55
C THR A 22 6.73 8.21 11.15
N ASP A 23 7.93 8.29 10.59
CA ASP A 23 8.18 8.79 9.23
C ASP A 23 7.50 7.93 8.17
N GLY A 24 7.63 6.59 8.27
CA GLY A 24 6.95 5.66 7.36
C GLY A 24 5.43 5.77 7.44
N SER A 25 4.88 5.93 8.64
CA SER A 25 3.44 6.12 8.83
C SER A 25 2.95 7.46 8.27
N THR A 26 3.72 8.52 8.43
CA THR A 26 3.43 9.85 7.90
C THR A 26 3.45 9.84 6.37
N LEU A 27 4.46 9.22 5.77
CA LEU A 27 4.54 9.06 4.32
C LEU A 27 3.35 8.24 3.78
N ALA A 28 3.04 7.10 4.41
CA ALA A 28 1.91 6.27 4.03
C ALA A 28 0.59 7.04 4.07
N ASN A 29 0.35 7.81 5.14
CA ASN A 29 -0.83 8.67 5.24
C ASN A 29 -0.87 9.78 4.18
N ARG A 30 0.27 10.37 3.86
CA ARG A 30 0.36 11.39 2.80
C ARG A 30 0.00 10.83 1.44
N LEU A 31 0.51 9.64 1.10
CA LEU A 31 0.18 8.93 -0.14
C LEU A 31 -1.29 8.49 -0.17
N ALA A 32 -1.81 7.97 0.95
CA ALA A 32 -3.21 7.60 1.08
C ALA A 32 -4.13 8.81 0.81
N ARG A 33 -3.88 9.95 1.44
CA ARG A 33 -4.65 11.19 1.22
C ARG A 33 -4.60 11.67 -0.22
N TRP A 34 -3.43 11.55 -0.88
CA TRP A 34 -3.29 11.93 -2.28
C TRP A 34 -4.15 11.07 -3.20
N SER A 35 -4.25 9.77 -2.95
CA SER A 35 -5.03 8.83 -3.75
C SER A 35 -6.54 8.88 -3.49
N LEU A 36 -6.96 9.40 -2.32
CA LEU A 36 -8.36 9.50 -1.92
C LEU A 36 -9.08 10.70 -2.59
N PRO A 37 -10.42 10.66 -2.65
CA PRO A 37 -11.24 11.80 -3.07
C PRO A 37 -10.90 13.08 -2.30
N ARG A 38 -11.03 14.22 -2.97
CA ARG A 38 -10.68 15.54 -2.40
C ARG A 38 -11.38 15.83 -1.07
N SER A 39 -12.59 15.33 -0.87
CA SER A 39 -13.38 15.47 0.36
C SER A 39 -12.71 14.86 1.59
N TYR A 40 -11.77 13.91 1.43
CA TYR A 40 -11.05 13.27 2.53
C TYR A 40 -9.62 13.75 2.73
N ARG A 41 -9.17 14.73 1.95
CA ARG A 41 -7.80 15.24 2.06
C ARG A 41 -7.52 16.02 3.34
N HIS A 42 -8.57 16.45 4.06
CA HIS A 42 -8.46 17.10 5.35
C HIS A 42 -8.14 16.14 6.49
N LEU A 43 -8.38 14.84 6.30
CA LEU A 43 -8.13 13.83 7.32
C LEU A 43 -6.63 13.72 7.61
N SER A 44 -6.29 13.65 8.89
CA SER A 44 -4.90 13.53 9.35
C SER A 44 -4.41 12.08 9.37
N ASP A 45 -5.29 11.10 9.63
CA ASP A 45 -4.96 9.67 9.74
C ASP A 45 -5.94 8.77 8.97
N CYS A 46 -5.70 8.59 7.67
CA CYS A 46 -6.48 7.69 6.81
C CYS A 46 -6.21 6.19 7.06
N MET A 47 -5.21 5.87 7.88
CA MET A 47 -4.77 4.50 8.18
C MET A 47 -5.07 4.11 9.63
N SER A 48 -5.95 4.84 10.29
CA SER A 48 -6.35 4.54 11.66
C SER A 48 -6.98 3.15 11.78
N GLY A 49 -6.57 2.41 12.80
CA GLY A 49 -7.21 1.16 13.20
C GLY A 49 -8.37 1.35 14.19
N PHE A 50 -8.58 2.56 14.68
CA PHE A 50 -9.65 2.89 15.62
C PHE A 50 -10.70 3.75 14.94
N ILE A 51 -11.86 3.15 14.66
CA ILE A 51 -12.98 3.82 13.98
C ILE A 51 -14.30 3.41 14.63
N VAL A 52 -15.20 4.37 14.70
CA VAL A 52 -16.60 4.18 15.07
C VAL A 52 -17.47 4.61 13.90
N LEU A 53 -18.41 3.78 13.50
CA LEU A 53 -19.23 4.03 12.31
C LEU A 53 -20.72 3.78 12.61
N ARG A 54 -21.57 4.52 11.92
CA ARG A 54 -23.00 4.30 11.93
C ARG A 54 -23.36 3.16 10.97
N LEU A 55 -23.88 2.07 11.53
CA LEU A 55 -24.17 0.86 10.75
C LEU A 55 -25.20 1.10 9.65
N ASP A 56 -26.24 1.88 9.92
CA ASP A 56 -27.29 2.21 8.94
C ASP A 56 -26.72 2.85 7.66
N ARG A 57 -25.70 3.69 7.78
CA ARG A 57 -25.05 4.39 6.67
C ARG A 57 -23.88 3.64 6.05
N CYS A 58 -23.11 2.96 6.88
CA CYS A 58 -21.83 2.40 6.46
C CYS A 58 -21.91 0.91 6.06
N LEU A 59 -22.89 0.14 6.55
CA LEU A 59 -22.98 -1.31 6.33
C LEU A 59 -22.93 -1.73 4.85
N PRO A 60 -23.63 -1.07 3.91
CA PRO A 60 -23.54 -1.44 2.49
C PRO A 60 -22.15 -1.24 1.91
N LEU A 61 -21.38 -0.27 2.41
CA LEU A 61 -20.01 0.00 1.99
C LEU A 61 -19.03 -0.97 2.66
N VAL A 62 -19.21 -1.23 3.96
CA VAL A 62 -18.39 -2.18 4.73
C VAL A 62 -18.41 -3.57 4.10
N ARG A 63 -19.56 -4.04 3.61
CA ARG A 63 -19.67 -5.33 2.91
C ARG A 63 -18.88 -5.42 1.59
N GLN A 64 -18.51 -4.28 1.03
CA GLN A 64 -17.70 -4.20 -0.21
C GLN A 64 -16.20 -4.08 0.08
N VAL A 65 -15.81 -3.86 1.33
CA VAL A 65 -14.40 -3.75 1.72
C VAL A 65 -13.79 -5.15 1.73
N ASP A 66 -12.74 -5.32 0.95
CA ASP A 66 -11.91 -6.52 0.99
C ASP A 66 -10.97 -6.43 2.21
N VAL A 67 -11.32 -7.16 3.28
CA VAL A 67 -10.77 -6.98 4.63
C VAL A 67 -9.47 -7.77 4.80
N ASN A 68 -8.46 -7.52 4.00
CA ASN A 68 -7.13 -8.06 4.26
C ASN A 68 -6.24 -7.00 4.96
N GLY A 69 -6.25 -7.01 6.31
CA GLY A 69 -5.29 -6.29 7.13
C GLY A 69 -5.69 -4.87 7.57
N PHE A 70 -4.70 -4.04 7.90
CA PHE A 70 -4.83 -2.71 8.55
C PHE A 70 -5.40 -1.59 7.66
N LYS A 71 -5.80 -1.90 6.42
CA LYS A 71 -6.25 -0.94 5.40
C LYS A 71 -7.76 -0.72 5.39
N PHE A 72 -8.50 -1.31 6.32
CA PHE A 72 -9.96 -1.27 6.33
C PHE A 72 -10.52 0.16 6.20
N PHE A 73 -10.01 1.08 7.00
CA PHE A 73 -10.48 2.47 6.99
C PHE A 73 -10.18 3.16 5.65
N TYR A 74 -8.95 3.01 5.15
CA TYR A 74 -8.55 3.54 3.85
C TYR A 74 -9.45 3.02 2.71
N GLU A 75 -9.70 1.71 2.68
CA GLU A 75 -10.57 1.08 1.67
C GLU A 75 -12.02 1.57 1.77
N LEU A 76 -12.54 1.73 2.99
CA LEU A 76 -13.88 2.26 3.21
C LEU A 76 -14.01 3.69 2.67
N LEU A 77 -13.00 4.54 2.91
CA LEU A 77 -12.94 5.89 2.36
C LEU A 77 -12.88 5.87 0.82
N ALA A 78 -12.07 4.99 0.24
CA ALA A 78 -11.94 4.84 -1.20
C ALA A 78 -13.26 4.40 -1.87
N ILE A 79 -13.95 3.41 -1.29
CA ILE A 79 -15.23 2.89 -1.80
C ILE A 79 -16.34 3.93 -1.67
N SER A 80 -16.35 4.69 -0.59
CA SER A 80 -17.37 5.70 -0.34
C SER A 80 -17.34 6.87 -1.33
N ARG A 81 -16.25 7.05 -2.08
CA ARG A 81 -16.07 8.10 -3.09
C ARG A 81 -16.39 9.50 -2.57
N GLY A 82 -16.09 9.78 -1.33
CA GLY A 82 -16.31 11.09 -0.72
C GLY A 82 -17.72 11.33 -0.17
N ARG A 83 -18.59 10.31 -0.13
CA ARG A 83 -19.98 10.43 0.31
C ARG A 83 -20.19 10.34 1.82
N LEU A 84 -19.20 9.84 2.57
CA LEU A 84 -19.28 9.74 4.03
C LEU A 84 -18.80 11.04 4.69
N GLN A 85 -19.52 11.47 5.71
CA GLN A 85 -19.04 12.51 6.62
C GLN A 85 -18.16 11.88 7.68
N VAL A 86 -16.90 12.29 7.71
CA VAL A 86 -15.86 11.73 8.59
C VAL A 86 -15.35 12.81 9.53
N GLY A 87 -15.44 12.53 10.83
CA GLY A 87 -14.79 13.32 11.88
C GLY A 87 -13.55 12.63 12.42
N GLU A 88 -12.64 13.39 13.01
CA GLU A 88 -11.46 12.86 13.70
C GLU A 88 -11.44 13.31 15.15
N ILE A 89 -10.97 12.42 16.02
CA ILE A 89 -10.70 12.71 17.43
C ILE A 89 -9.24 12.35 17.75
N PRO A 90 -8.56 13.09 18.65
CA PRO A 90 -7.20 12.76 19.04
C PRO A 90 -7.14 11.40 19.75
N LEU A 91 -6.20 10.56 19.36
CA LEU A 91 -5.98 9.25 19.94
C LEU A 91 -4.69 9.23 20.74
N ARG A 92 -4.76 8.72 21.99
CA ARG A 92 -3.58 8.37 22.78
C ARG A 92 -3.11 6.98 22.36
N PHE A 93 -2.05 6.94 21.57
CA PHE A 93 -1.47 5.67 21.11
C PHE A 93 -0.44 5.16 22.11
N GLN A 94 -0.72 4.00 22.70
CA GLN A 94 0.23 3.34 23.61
C GLN A 94 0.98 2.22 22.87
N PRO A 95 2.24 1.94 23.25
CA PRO A 95 2.97 0.83 22.69
C PRO A 95 2.25 -0.50 22.99
N ARG A 96 2.33 -1.44 22.06
CA ARG A 96 1.80 -2.78 22.28
C ARG A 96 2.58 -3.45 23.41
N LEU A 97 1.88 -3.99 24.41
CA LEU A 97 2.49 -4.75 25.50
C LEU A 97 3.09 -6.07 25.00
N HIS A 98 2.52 -6.68 23.95
CA HIS A 98 2.96 -7.95 23.36
C HIS A 98 2.80 -7.91 21.84
N GLY A 99 3.74 -8.54 21.12
CA GLY A 99 3.71 -8.72 19.67
C GLY A 99 4.64 -7.81 18.87
N SER A 100 5.22 -8.36 17.81
CA SER A 100 6.03 -7.60 16.84
C SER A 100 5.15 -7.01 15.74
N SER A 101 5.51 -5.83 15.26
CA SER A 101 4.87 -5.24 14.08
C SER A 101 5.36 -5.99 12.84
N LYS A 102 4.47 -6.72 12.20
CA LYS A 102 4.75 -7.39 10.92
C LYS A 102 4.57 -6.36 9.78
N LEU A 103 5.55 -5.49 9.57
CA LEU A 103 5.71 -4.79 8.30
C LEU A 103 6.41 -5.77 7.36
N ASP A 104 5.62 -6.63 6.74
CA ASP A 104 6.06 -7.57 5.71
C ASP A 104 6.06 -6.85 4.35
N LEU A 105 7.00 -7.21 3.48
CA LEU A 105 7.05 -6.72 2.09
C LEU A 105 5.71 -6.91 1.38
N ALA A 106 5.04 -8.00 1.67
CA ALA A 106 3.73 -8.30 1.14
C ALA A 106 2.66 -7.27 1.54
N VAL A 107 2.70 -6.79 2.78
CA VAL A 107 1.80 -5.74 3.27
C VAL A 107 2.07 -4.40 2.59
N LEU A 108 3.35 -4.07 2.39
CA LEU A 108 3.75 -2.87 1.65
C LEU A 108 3.33 -2.95 0.19
N TRP A 109 3.52 -4.11 -0.44
CA TRP A 109 3.06 -4.38 -1.81
C TRP A 109 1.57 -4.16 -1.98
N ASP A 110 0.76 -4.77 -1.12
CA ASP A 110 -0.69 -4.60 -1.14
C ASP A 110 -1.11 -3.15 -0.92
N PHE A 111 -0.35 -2.40 -0.14
CA PHE A 111 -0.61 -0.98 0.06
C PHE A 111 -0.36 -0.19 -1.23
N VAL A 112 0.77 -0.42 -1.90
CA VAL A 112 1.08 0.23 -3.19
C VAL A 112 0.03 -0.11 -4.25
N VAL A 113 -0.36 -1.37 -4.36
CA VAL A 113 -1.42 -1.81 -5.28
C VAL A 113 -2.75 -1.11 -4.96
N SER A 114 -3.10 -0.99 -3.67
CA SER A 114 -4.32 -0.30 -3.24
C SER A 114 -4.30 1.19 -3.56
N LEU A 115 -3.13 1.85 -3.40
CA LEU A 115 -2.96 3.26 -3.78
C LEU A 115 -3.21 3.48 -5.28
N ILE A 116 -2.59 2.68 -6.13
CA ILE A 116 -2.74 2.77 -7.59
C ILE A 116 -4.20 2.46 -7.98
N HIS A 117 -4.78 1.41 -7.41
CA HIS A 117 -6.18 1.05 -7.65
C HIS A 117 -7.15 2.19 -7.32
N THR A 118 -6.93 2.86 -6.18
CA THR A 118 -7.75 4.01 -5.77
C THR A 118 -7.49 5.23 -6.65
N ALA A 119 -6.22 5.53 -6.96
CA ALA A 119 -5.82 6.66 -7.80
C ALA A 119 -6.36 6.53 -9.24
N THR A 120 -6.48 5.30 -9.75
CA THR A 120 -7.09 5.01 -11.05
C THR A 120 -8.62 4.91 -11.00
N LEU A 121 -9.25 5.50 -9.98
CA LEU A 121 -10.71 5.46 -9.78
C LEU A 121 -11.29 4.03 -9.75
N ARG A 122 -10.46 3.05 -9.38
CA ARG A 122 -10.78 1.61 -9.32
C ARG A 122 -11.12 0.99 -10.69
N LEU A 123 -10.69 1.62 -11.78
CA LEU A 123 -10.89 1.10 -13.14
C LEU A 123 -10.01 -0.12 -13.43
N LEU A 124 -8.79 -0.13 -12.88
CA LEU A 124 -7.85 -1.22 -13.07
C LEU A 124 -8.00 -2.26 -11.94
N PRO A 125 -8.20 -3.56 -12.24
CA PRO A 125 -8.24 -4.60 -11.23
C PRO A 125 -6.89 -4.68 -10.47
N ARG A 126 -6.93 -4.95 -9.16
CA ARG A 126 -5.71 -5.07 -8.34
C ARG A 126 -4.71 -6.09 -8.89
N ARG A 127 -5.20 -7.23 -9.40
CA ARG A 127 -4.34 -8.25 -10.02
C ARG A 127 -3.61 -7.72 -11.26
N ALA A 128 -4.28 -6.92 -12.09
CA ALA A 128 -3.65 -6.32 -13.26
C ALA A 128 -2.56 -5.30 -12.86
N ILE A 129 -2.82 -4.49 -11.82
CA ILE A 129 -1.83 -3.56 -11.27
C ILE A 129 -0.62 -4.32 -10.73
N SER A 130 -0.85 -5.32 -9.89
CA SER A 130 0.22 -6.15 -9.31
C SER A 130 1.06 -6.81 -10.41
N PHE A 131 0.42 -7.44 -11.38
CA PHE A 131 1.09 -8.06 -12.52
C PHE A 131 1.91 -7.06 -13.35
N GLY A 132 1.34 -5.88 -13.61
CA GLY A 132 2.05 -4.80 -14.33
C GLY A 132 3.27 -4.29 -13.58
N LEU A 133 3.19 -4.14 -12.25
CA LEU A 133 4.32 -3.72 -11.42
C LEU A 133 5.45 -4.77 -11.42
N VAL A 134 5.09 -6.05 -11.33
CA VAL A 134 6.08 -7.13 -11.44
C VAL A 134 6.69 -7.15 -12.83
N GLY A 135 5.90 -7.00 -13.90
CA GLY A 135 6.43 -6.89 -15.26
C GLY A 135 7.42 -5.73 -15.42
N ALA A 136 7.08 -4.55 -14.87
CA ALA A 136 7.98 -3.41 -14.88
C ALA A 136 9.29 -3.67 -14.11
N SER A 137 9.23 -4.37 -12.98
CA SER A 137 10.44 -4.78 -12.25
C SER A 137 11.31 -5.74 -13.07
N GLY A 138 10.69 -6.61 -13.88
CA GLY A 138 11.40 -7.51 -14.78
C GLY A 138 12.20 -6.80 -15.86
N VAL A 139 11.70 -5.67 -16.37
CA VAL A 139 12.45 -4.82 -17.31
C VAL A 139 13.73 -4.30 -16.64
N VAL A 140 13.63 -3.85 -15.40
CA VAL A 140 14.81 -3.40 -14.63
C VAL A 140 15.80 -4.54 -14.43
N VAL A 141 15.32 -5.73 -14.04
CA VAL A 141 16.17 -6.93 -13.87
C VAL A 141 16.86 -7.28 -15.19
N GLN A 142 16.13 -7.27 -16.31
CA GLN A 142 16.72 -7.55 -17.64
C GLN A 142 17.81 -6.56 -18.01
N LEU A 143 17.57 -5.25 -17.85
CA LEU A 143 18.55 -4.22 -18.18
C LEU A 143 19.82 -4.34 -17.31
N LEU A 144 19.64 -4.53 -16.00
CA LEU A 144 20.76 -4.70 -15.08
C LEU A 144 21.54 -5.99 -15.36
N SER A 145 20.86 -7.10 -15.61
CA SER A 145 21.52 -8.37 -15.96
C SER A 145 22.29 -8.27 -17.27
N THR A 146 21.72 -7.60 -18.29
CA THR A 146 22.41 -7.37 -19.56
C THR A 146 23.66 -6.51 -19.35
N ALA A 147 23.55 -5.41 -18.61
CA ALA A 147 24.68 -4.52 -18.32
C ALA A 147 25.79 -5.25 -17.54
N LEU A 148 25.44 -6.06 -16.55
CA LEU A 148 26.37 -6.86 -15.76
C LEU A 148 27.10 -7.89 -16.62
N LEU A 149 26.39 -8.64 -17.46
CA LEU A 149 26.96 -9.67 -18.33
C LEU A 149 27.94 -9.06 -19.35
N MET A 150 27.60 -7.92 -19.92
CA MET A 150 28.47 -7.21 -20.85
C MET A 150 29.68 -6.58 -20.14
N GLY A 151 29.47 -5.95 -18.97
CA GLY A 151 30.52 -5.21 -18.27
C GLY A 151 31.52 -6.08 -17.50
N LEU A 152 31.03 -7.13 -16.81
CA LEU A 152 31.88 -7.99 -15.98
C LEU A 152 32.46 -9.21 -16.74
N PHE A 153 31.65 -9.78 -17.66
CA PHE A 153 32.04 -10.99 -18.38
C PHE A 153 32.45 -10.73 -19.84
N ASN A 154 32.45 -9.46 -20.28
CA ASN A 154 32.77 -9.05 -21.64
C ASN A 154 31.99 -9.79 -22.73
N LEU A 155 30.75 -10.21 -22.42
CA LEU A 155 29.89 -10.89 -23.38
C LEU A 155 29.37 -9.90 -24.42
N ALA A 156 29.26 -10.34 -25.68
CA ALA A 156 28.58 -9.58 -26.70
C ALA A 156 27.08 -9.47 -26.35
N PHE A 157 26.41 -8.39 -26.74
CA PHE A 157 24.97 -8.15 -26.48
C PHE A 157 24.10 -9.34 -26.88
N GLN A 158 24.38 -9.96 -28.03
CA GLN A 158 23.64 -11.12 -28.53
C GLN A 158 23.74 -12.35 -27.62
N GLN A 159 24.83 -12.48 -26.86
CA GLN A 159 25.04 -13.57 -25.89
C GLN A 159 24.44 -13.22 -24.51
N ALA A 160 24.56 -11.96 -24.09
CA ALA A 160 24.06 -11.49 -22.82
C ALA A 160 22.53 -11.44 -22.77
N LEU A 161 21.87 -11.04 -23.87
CA LEU A 161 20.44 -10.82 -23.92
C LEU A 161 19.59 -12.07 -23.59
N PRO A 162 19.82 -13.26 -24.16
CA PRO A 162 19.04 -14.45 -23.82
C PRO A 162 19.14 -14.82 -22.33
N VAL A 163 20.33 -14.72 -21.76
CA VAL A 163 20.53 -15.00 -20.32
C VAL A 163 19.79 -14.00 -19.46
N ALA A 164 19.87 -12.70 -19.81
CA ALA A 164 19.17 -11.63 -19.09
C ALA A 164 17.64 -11.79 -19.17
N VAL A 165 17.10 -12.21 -20.33
CA VAL A 165 15.66 -12.49 -20.51
C VAL A 165 15.21 -13.64 -19.63
N ILE A 166 15.98 -14.75 -19.59
CA ILE A 166 15.67 -15.89 -18.72
C ILE A 166 15.71 -15.47 -17.24
N THR A 167 16.70 -14.69 -16.85
CA THR A 167 16.81 -14.16 -15.48
C THR A 167 15.62 -13.29 -15.10
N ALA A 168 15.22 -12.38 -15.98
CA ALA A 168 14.06 -11.52 -15.77
C ALA A 168 12.73 -12.33 -15.71
N ALA A 169 12.56 -13.28 -16.60
CA ALA A 169 11.37 -14.14 -16.61
C ALA A 169 11.27 -14.98 -15.33
N SER A 170 12.38 -15.58 -14.88
CA SER A 170 12.45 -16.31 -13.62
C SER A 170 12.14 -15.42 -12.41
N SER A 171 12.71 -14.22 -12.36
CA SER A 171 12.41 -13.22 -11.34
C SER A 171 10.93 -12.87 -11.32
N ASN A 172 10.33 -12.55 -12.48
CA ASN A 172 8.92 -12.24 -12.58
C ASN A 172 8.04 -13.39 -12.11
N TYR A 173 8.38 -14.62 -12.46
CA TYR A 173 7.63 -15.80 -12.00
C TYR A 173 7.65 -15.92 -10.47
N LEU A 174 8.83 -15.83 -9.86
CA LEU A 174 8.99 -15.93 -8.40
C LEU A 174 8.25 -14.80 -7.66
N VAL A 175 8.40 -13.57 -8.12
CA VAL A 175 7.75 -12.40 -7.51
C VAL A 175 6.23 -12.46 -7.67
N ASN A 176 5.72 -12.85 -8.84
CA ASN A 176 4.29 -13.03 -9.05
C ASN A 176 3.71 -14.12 -8.13
N ASN A 177 4.41 -15.24 -8.01
CA ASN A 177 3.97 -16.33 -7.13
C ASN A 177 3.93 -15.90 -5.66
N ALA A 178 4.90 -15.11 -5.22
CA ALA A 178 5.00 -14.63 -3.85
C ALA A 178 4.03 -13.48 -3.52
N LEU A 179 3.74 -12.58 -4.46
CA LEU A 179 3.03 -11.33 -4.19
C LEU A 179 1.65 -11.22 -4.87
N THR A 180 1.48 -11.80 -6.06
CA THR A 180 0.25 -11.63 -6.86
C THR A 180 -0.73 -12.80 -6.70
N PHE A 181 -0.23 -14.02 -6.57
CA PHE A 181 -1.05 -15.24 -6.56
C PHE A 181 -1.10 -15.96 -5.21
N ARG A 182 -0.80 -15.25 -4.14
CA ARG A 182 -0.92 -15.78 -2.76
C ARG A 182 -2.38 -15.70 -2.24
#